data_26a022428404193da39ef6dbe79a8747
#
_entry.id   26a022428404193da39ef6dbe79a8747
#
_cell.length_a   1.000
_cell.length_b   1.000
_cell.length_c   1.000
_cell.angle_alpha   90.00
_cell.angle_beta   90.00
_cell.angle_gamma   90.00
#
_symmetry.space_group_name_H-M   'P 1'
#
loop_
_entity.id
_entity.type
_entity.pdbx_description
1 polymer ?
#
loop_
_entity_poly.entity_id
_entity_poly.type
_entity_poly.pdbx_seq_one_letter_code
_entity_poly.pdbx_strand_id
1 'polypeptide(L)'
;MQSFEVKRGHGKSLENGGLKSLMEEQFGEIGEEENLFSASFKALKKIEVEFVSITEIRVKTETDIEASPEDSLEAHQAYNRFMEAATAFNAKQRVDRAKAKAKKEAKAAAEKEMAAEKSAEESTEEPVEEESSEEESEESEEEPAEETEEEETS
;
A
#
# COMPACT_ATOMS: atom_id res chain seq x y z
N MET A 1 -4.49 -10.66 -7.10
CA MET A 1 -3.88 -9.36 -7.45
C MET A 1 -3.30 -8.71 -6.20
N GLN A 2 -2.12 -8.12 -6.31
CA GLN A 2 -1.47 -7.39 -5.24
C GLN A 2 -1.72 -5.89 -5.38
N SER A 3 -2.10 -5.24 -4.29
CA SER A 3 -2.39 -3.80 -4.26
C SER A 3 -1.12 -3.00 -3.97
N PHE A 4 -0.91 -1.93 -4.74
CA PHE A 4 0.20 -1.00 -4.60
C PHE A 4 -0.31 0.43 -4.47
N GLU A 5 0.26 1.16 -3.53
CA GLU A 5 -0.02 2.58 -3.37
C GLU A 5 0.67 3.40 -4.46
N VAL A 6 -0.03 4.43 -4.93
CA VAL A 6 0.48 5.43 -5.86
C VAL A 6 0.79 6.71 -5.07
N LYS A 7 1.91 7.35 -5.38
CA LYS A 7 2.32 8.61 -4.74
C LYS A 7 1.29 9.70 -4.97
N ARG A 8 0.98 10.47 -3.93
CA ARG A 8 0.05 11.59 -4.01
C ARG A 8 0.43 12.57 -5.15
N GLY A 9 -0.56 12.90 -5.97
CA GLY A 9 -0.38 13.77 -7.13
C GLY A 9 0.05 13.05 -8.40
N HIS A 10 0.65 11.86 -8.30
CA HIS A 10 1.08 11.08 -9.46
C HIS A 10 -0.08 10.29 -10.11
N GLY A 11 -1.07 9.88 -9.34
CA GLY A 11 -2.20 9.09 -9.86
C GLY A 11 -3.00 9.79 -10.96
N LYS A 12 -2.99 11.12 -11.01
CA LYS A 12 -3.62 11.89 -12.08
C LYS A 12 -2.97 11.65 -13.46
N SER A 13 -1.68 11.34 -13.49
CA SER A 13 -0.98 11.00 -14.74
C SER A 13 -1.32 9.60 -15.26
N LEU A 14 -1.89 8.75 -14.40
CA LEU A 14 -2.33 7.39 -14.74
C LEU A 14 -3.76 7.36 -15.28
N GLU A 15 -4.55 8.40 -14.97
CA GLU A 15 -5.91 8.57 -15.50
C GLU A 15 -5.88 8.84 -17.01
N ASN A 16 -7.02 8.72 -17.66
CA ASN A 16 -7.22 9.06 -19.06
C ASN A 16 -6.25 8.37 -20.02
N GLY A 17 -5.90 7.11 -19.75
CA GLY A 17 -5.01 6.31 -20.57
C GLY A 17 -3.52 6.44 -20.27
N GLY A 18 -3.13 7.20 -19.24
CA GLY A 18 -1.73 7.30 -18.84
C GLY A 18 -1.14 5.97 -18.39
N LEU A 19 -1.90 5.16 -17.65
CA LEU A 19 -1.49 3.80 -17.29
C LEU A 19 -1.30 2.90 -18.51
N LYS A 20 -2.22 3.02 -19.48
CA LYS A 20 -2.14 2.33 -20.77
C LYS A 20 -0.85 2.66 -21.51
N SER A 21 -0.57 3.95 -21.69
CA SER A 21 0.64 4.42 -22.38
C SER A 21 1.92 3.93 -21.72
N LEU A 22 1.97 3.90 -20.38
CA LEU A 22 3.11 3.35 -19.63
C LEU A 22 3.29 1.84 -19.85
N MET A 23 2.19 1.09 -19.95
CA MET A 23 2.27 -0.33 -20.23
C MET A 23 2.71 -0.58 -21.68
N GLU A 24 2.20 0.17 -22.65
CA GLU A 24 2.63 0.10 -24.05
C GLU A 24 4.13 0.39 -24.21
N GLU A 25 4.63 1.39 -23.52
CA GLU A 25 6.06 1.78 -23.55
C GLU A 25 6.98 0.67 -23.01
N GLN A 26 6.56 -0.04 -21.96
CA GLN A 26 7.42 -1.02 -21.28
C GLN A 26 7.22 -2.46 -21.79
N PHE A 27 6.04 -2.81 -22.21
CA PHE A 27 5.66 -4.19 -22.58
C PHE A 27 5.23 -4.33 -24.05
N GLY A 28 4.94 -3.23 -24.73
CA GLY A 28 4.51 -3.22 -26.11
C GLY A 28 3.01 -3.42 -26.27
N GLU A 29 2.59 -4.53 -26.89
CA GLU A 29 1.18 -4.79 -27.16
C GLU A 29 0.40 -5.08 -25.90
N ILE A 30 -0.74 -4.38 -25.71
CA ILE A 30 -1.60 -4.55 -24.54
C ILE A 30 -3.04 -4.89 -24.93
N GLY A 31 -3.65 -5.77 -24.11
CA GLY A 31 -5.09 -5.99 -24.10
C GLY A 31 -5.76 -5.06 -23.10
N GLU A 32 -6.91 -4.53 -23.44
CA GLU A 32 -7.71 -3.63 -22.61
C GLU A 32 -9.10 -4.21 -22.39
N GLU A 33 -9.48 -4.39 -21.13
CA GLU A 33 -10.82 -4.81 -20.72
C GLU A 33 -11.30 -3.89 -19.61
N GLU A 34 -12.18 -2.94 -19.93
CA GLU A 34 -12.70 -1.93 -19.00
C GLU A 34 -11.58 -1.16 -18.26
N ASN A 35 -11.28 -1.52 -17.00
CA ASN A 35 -10.22 -0.91 -16.19
C ASN A 35 -9.02 -1.84 -15.98
N LEU A 36 -9.02 -2.99 -16.66
CA LEU A 36 -7.98 -4.01 -16.60
C LEU A 36 -7.13 -3.98 -17.87
N PHE A 37 -5.86 -3.74 -17.70
CA PHE A 37 -4.88 -3.79 -18.78
C PHE A 37 -4.06 -5.06 -18.64
N SER A 38 -3.87 -5.76 -19.74
CA SER A 38 -3.08 -6.98 -19.78
C SER A 38 -1.99 -6.90 -20.85
N ALA A 39 -0.80 -7.38 -20.52
CA ALA A 39 0.32 -7.46 -21.45
C ALA A 39 1.10 -8.76 -21.22
N SER A 40 1.99 -9.08 -22.17
CA SER A 40 2.98 -10.13 -22.03
C SER A 40 4.34 -9.61 -22.49
N PHE A 41 5.40 -10.01 -21.83
CA PHE A 41 6.74 -9.58 -22.18
C PHE A 41 7.79 -10.62 -21.75
N LYS A 42 8.44 -11.27 -22.72
CA LYS A 42 9.49 -12.27 -22.49
C LYS A 42 9.09 -13.32 -21.46
N ALA A 43 9.78 -13.40 -20.29
CA ALA A 43 9.44 -14.31 -19.22
C ALA A 43 8.14 -13.97 -18.46
N LEU A 44 7.55 -12.79 -18.65
CA LEU A 44 6.22 -12.47 -18.15
C LEU A 44 5.17 -13.00 -19.13
N LYS A 45 4.59 -14.16 -18.82
CA LYS A 45 3.48 -14.75 -19.59
C LYS A 45 2.28 -13.81 -19.62
N LYS A 46 1.98 -13.22 -18.47
CA LYS A 46 0.88 -12.27 -18.33
C LYS A 46 1.17 -11.29 -17.19
N ILE A 47 0.97 -10.03 -17.46
CA ILE A 47 0.85 -8.99 -16.45
C ILE A 47 -0.53 -8.36 -16.59
N GLU A 48 -1.27 -8.33 -15.50
CA GLU A 48 -2.59 -7.70 -15.41
C GLU A 48 -2.50 -6.54 -14.44
N VAL A 49 -2.92 -5.37 -14.88
CA VAL A 49 -2.92 -4.14 -14.07
C VAL A 49 -4.31 -3.53 -14.08
N GLU A 50 -4.88 -3.36 -12.90
CA GLU A 50 -6.17 -2.73 -12.68
C GLU A 50 -5.98 -1.34 -12.07
N PHE A 51 -6.56 -0.32 -12.69
CA PHE A 51 -6.63 1.03 -12.11
C PHE A 51 -7.81 1.12 -11.15
N VAL A 52 -7.53 1.11 -9.85
CA VAL A 52 -8.56 1.17 -8.81
C VAL A 52 -8.89 2.61 -8.45
N SER A 53 -7.87 3.44 -8.26
CA SER A 53 -8.02 4.85 -7.91
C SER A 53 -6.72 5.63 -8.16
N ILE A 54 -6.79 6.95 -8.04
CA ILE A 54 -5.61 7.84 -8.12
C ILE A 54 -4.52 7.56 -7.07
N THR A 55 -4.83 6.72 -6.08
CA THR A 55 -3.90 6.37 -4.99
C THR A 55 -3.58 4.89 -4.93
N GLU A 56 -4.22 4.07 -5.78
CA GLU A 56 -4.08 2.61 -5.71
C GLU A 56 -4.22 1.96 -7.08
N ILE A 57 -3.28 1.08 -7.39
CA ILE A 57 -3.35 0.14 -8.52
C ILE A 57 -3.24 -1.29 -8.01
N ARG A 58 -3.82 -2.24 -8.72
CA ARG A 58 -3.65 -3.67 -8.47
C ARG A 58 -2.90 -4.31 -9.61
N VAL A 59 -1.96 -5.18 -9.26
CA VAL A 59 -1.14 -5.88 -10.25
C VAL A 59 -1.13 -7.38 -9.97
N LYS A 60 -1.24 -8.16 -11.02
CA LYS A 60 -1.02 -9.61 -11.01
C LYS A 60 -0.03 -9.96 -12.10
N THR A 61 0.95 -10.80 -11.79
CA THR A 61 1.95 -11.27 -12.74
C THR A 61 1.96 -12.78 -12.78
N GLU A 62 2.11 -13.33 -13.97
CA GLU A 62 2.35 -14.75 -14.22
C GLU A 62 3.67 -14.86 -14.99
N THR A 63 4.63 -15.54 -14.38
CA THR A 63 5.99 -15.69 -14.95
C THR A 63 6.18 -17.08 -15.52
N ASP A 64 6.90 -17.18 -16.63
CA ASP A 64 7.36 -18.44 -17.18
C ASP A 64 8.57 -18.95 -16.41
N ILE A 65 8.44 -20.12 -15.79
CA ILE A 65 9.51 -20.77 -15.02
C ILE A 65 10.55 -21.37 -15.96
N GLU A 66 10.18 -21.68 -17.21
CA GLU A 66 11.06 -22.29 -18.22
C GLU A 66 11.79 -21.24 -19.09
N ALA A 67 11.50 -19.95 -18.87
CA ALA A 67 12.16 -18.87 -19.60
C ALA A 67 13.67 -18.82 -19.34
N SER A 68 14.41 -18.31 -20.32
CA SER A 68 15.86 -18.14 -20.17
C SER A 68 16.19 -17.17 -19.03
N PRO A 69 17.36 -17.30 -18.38
CA PRO A 69 17.80 -16.34 -17.36
C PRO A 69 17.88 -14.90 -17.87
N GLU A 70 18.22 -14.71 -19.14
CA GLU A 70 18.30 -13.40 -19.79
C GLU A 70 16.89 -12.78 -19.94
N ASP A 71 15.93 -13.56 -20.45
CA ASP A 71 14.54 -13.10 -20.58
C ASP A 71 13.89 -12.82 -19.22
N SER A 72 14.23 -13.61 -18.20
CA SER A 72 13.77 -13.40 -16.83
C SER A 72 14.32 -12.09 -16.25
N LEU A 73 15.60 -11.80 -16.51
CA LEU A 73 16.22 -10.55 -16.05
C LEU A 73 15.61 -9.33 -16.75
N GLU A 74 15.44 -9.39 -18.06
CA GLU A 74 14.83 -8.28 -18.83
C GLU A 74 13.37 -8.05 -18.43
N ALA A 75 12.61 -9.12 -18.27
CA ALA A 75 11.23 -9.06 -17.79
C ALA A 75 11.12 -8.42 -16.40
N HIS A 76 12.02 -8.79 -15.49
CA HIS A 76 12.10 -8.19 -14.14
C HIS A 76 12.49 -6.71 -14.18
N GLN A 77 13.42 -6.33 -15.06
CA GLN A 77 13.80 -4.93 -15.23
C GLN A 77 12.67 -4.09 -15.82
N ALA A 78 11.99 -4.59 -16.86
CA ALA A 78 10.84 -3.93 -17.45
C ALA A 78 9.70 -3.76 -16.43
N TYR A 79 9.41 -4.80 -15.66
CA TYR A 79 8.45 -4.75 -14.56
C TYR A 79 8.80 -3.67 -13.52
N ASN A 80 10.06 -3.61 -13.09
CA ASN A 80 10.48 -2.62 -12.09
C ASN A 80 10.40 -1.19 -12.63
N ARG A 81 10.78 -0.95 -13.88
CA ARG A 81 10.65 0.36 -14.54
C ARG A 81 9.18 0.77 -14.64
N PHE A 82 8.33 -0.13 -15.09
CA PHE A 82 6.88 0.09 -15.15
C PHE A 82 6.32 0.44 -13.77
N MET A 83 6.62 -0.35 -12.75
CA MET A 83 6.12 -0.14 -11.40
C MET A 83 6.65 1.15 -10.76
N GLU A 84 7.87 1.57 -11.09
CA GLU A 84 8.42 2.85 -10.65
C GLU A 84 7.72 4.02 -11.35
N ALA A 85 7.50 3.92 -12.65
CA ALA A 85 6.75 4.91 -13.42
C ALA A 85 5.29 5.00 -12.99
N ALA A 86 4.63 3.87 -12.71
CA ALA A 86 3.22 3.84 -12.31
C ALA A 86 2.99 4.30 -10.88
N THR A 87 3.84 3.92 -9.92
CA THR A 87 3.65 4.26 -8.51
C THR A 87 4.40 5.50 -8.05
N ALA A 88 5.43 5.94 -8.79
CA ALA A 88 6.44 6.94 -8.40
C ALA A 88 7.20 6.55 -7.11
N PHE A 89 7.29 5.24 -6.82
CA PHE A 89 8.07 4.67 -5.73
C PHE A 89 9.07 3.65 -6.27
N ASN A 90 10.30 3.69 -5.78
CA ASN A 90 11.29 2.67 -6.10
C ASN A 90 10.94 1.30 -5.48
N ALA A 91 11.62 0.22 -5.90
CA ALA A 91 11.33 -1.15 -5.48
C ALA A 91 11.34 -1.31 -3.94
N LYS A 92 12.33 -0.70 -3.25
CA LYS A 92 12.44 -0.76 -1.80
C LYS A 92 11.24 -0.09 -1.11
N GLN A 93 10.89 1.11 -1.55
CA GLN A 93 9.74 1.85 -1.00
C GLN A 93 8.43 1.11 -1.20
N ARG A 94 8.24 0.45 -2.36
CA ARG A 94 7.05 -0.37 -2.62
C ARG A 94 6.95 -1.55 -1.63
N VAL A 95 8.05 -2.25 -1.40
CA VAL A 95 8.11 -3.37 -0.46
C VAL A 95 7.83 -2.91 0.97
N ASP A 96 8.45 -1.80 1.41
CA ASP A 96 8.27 -1.27 2.76
C ASP A 96 6.81 -0.82 2.98
N ARG A 97 6.20 -0.17 1.99
CA ARG A 97 4.78 0.23 2.03
C ARG A 97 3.84 -0.96 2.02
N ALA A 98 4.09 -1.97 1.20
CA ALA A 98 3.29 -3.20 1.16
C ALA A 98 3.33 -3.91 2.52
N LYS A 99 4.50 -4.01 3.16
CA LYS A 99 4.65 -4.55 4.52
C LYS A 99 3.91 -3.73 5.57
N ALA A 100 3.99 -2.40 5.48
CA ALA A 100 3.30 -1.50 6.39
C ALA A 100 1.77 -1.61 6.24
N LYS A 101 1.27 -1.71 4.99
CA LYS A 101 -0.16 -1.92 4.69
C LYS A 101 -0.65 -3.26 5.25
N ALA A 102 0.07 -4.35 4.97
CA ALA A 102 -0.26 -5.68 5.47
C ALA A 102 -0.29 -5.73 7.01
N LYS A 103 0.69 -5.09 7.68
CA LYS A 103 0.73 -4.99 9.14
C LYS A 103 -0.45 -4.19 9.71
N LYS A 104 -0.84 -3.11 9.03
CA LYS A 104 -1.99 -2.28 9.42
C LYS A 104 -3.31 -3.03 9.24
N GLU A 105 -3.47 -3.74 8.14
CA GLU A 105 -4.64 -4.57 7.86
C GLU A 105 -4.76 -5.74 8.85
N ALA A 106 -3.66 -6.42 9.16
CA ALA A 106 -3.61 -7.48 10.17
C ALA A 106 -3.98 -6.96 11.57
N LYS A 107 -3.48 -5.75 11.94
CA LYS A 107 -3.82 -5.13 13.22
C LYS A 107 -5.30 -4.72 13.28
N ALA A 108 -5.84 -4.16 12.20
CA ALA A 108 -7.24 -3.76 12.11
C ALA A 108 -8.18 -4.98 12.12
N ALA A 109 -7.77 -6.10 11.50
CA ALA A 109 -8.51 -7.36 11.56
C ALA A 109 -8.54 -7.94 12.98
N ALA A 110 -7.40 -7.98 13.66
CA ALA A 110 -7.31 -8.45 15.06
C ALA A 110 -8.12 -7.56 16.03
N GLU A 111 -8.11 -6.25 15.84
CA GLU A 111 -8.88 -5.31 16.66
C GLU A 111 -10.39 -5.45 16.44
N LYS A 112 -10.80 -5.78 15.20
CA LYS A 112 -12.21 -6.03 14.86
C LYS A 112 -12.71 -7.38 15.42
N GLU A 113 -11.83 -8.37 15.49
CA GLU A 113 -12.12 -9.69 16.06
C GLU A 113 -12.27 -9.59 17.58
N MET A 114 -11.39 -8.85 18.27
CA MET A 114 -11.49 -8.59 19.71
C MET A 114 -12.73 -7.73 20.06
N ALA A 115 -13.14 -6.80 19.21
CA ALA A 115 -14.35 -6.01 19.43
C ALA A 115 -15.63 -6.84 19.24
N ALA A 116 -15.60 -7.82 18.32
CA ALA A 116 -16.73 -8.75 18.11
C ALA A 116 -16.88 -9.72 19.29
N GLU A 117 -15.78 -10.20 19.87
CA GLU A 117 -15.77 -11.08 21.03
C GLU A 117 -16.28 -10.38 22.31
N LYS A 118 -15.89 -9.12 22.49
CA LYS A 118 -16.33 -8.31 23.63
C LYS A 118 -17.82 -7.93 23.57
N SER A 119 -18.43 -7.86 22.39
CA SER A 119 -19.87 -7.61 22.25
C SER A 119 -20.73 -8.88 22.44
N ALA A 120 -20.13 -10.05 22.40
CA ALA A 120 -20.81 -11.31 22.63
C ALA A 120 -20.88 -11.70 24.13
N GLU A 121 -19.96 -11.17 24.97
CA GLU A 121 -19.94 -11.41 26.43
C GLU A 121 -20.85 -10.46 27.23
N GLU A 122 -21.26 -9.31 26.65
CA GLU A 122 -22.05 -8.28 27.36
C GLU A 122 -23.57 -8.49 27.26
N SER A 123 -24.06 -9.63 26.79
CA SER A 123 -25.50 -9.94 26.75
C SER A 123 -26.00 -10.91 27.84
N THR A 124 -25.19 -11.14 28.88
CA THR A 124 -25.66 -11.99 30.00
C THR A 124 -25.13 -11.43 31.31
N GLU A 125 -25.77 -10.37 31.84
CA GLU A 125 -25.98 -10.14 33.27
C GLU A 125 -26.68 -8.82 33.51
N GLU A 126 -27.86 -8.88 34.07
CA GLU A 126 -28.66 -7.78 34.60
C GLU A 126 -28.13 -7.29 35.96
N PRO A 127 -28.60 -6.13 36.46
CA PRO A 127 -27.80 -5.16 37.21
C PRO A 127 -27.86 -5.36 38.72
N VAL A 128 -26.78 -4.94 39.41
CA VAL A 128 -26.86 -4.59 40.83
C VAL A 128 -26.21 -3.23 41.02
N GLU A 129 -27.04 -2.29 41.48
CA GLU A 129 -26.64 -0.98 42.04
C GLU A 129 -25.72 -1.14 43.23
N GLU A 130 -24.73 -0.26 43.38
CA GLU A 130 -24.43 0.53 44.59
C GLU A 130 -23.23 1.46 44.36
N GLU A 131 -23.57 2.66 44.39
CA GLU A 131 -23.09 3.92 45.00
C GLU A 131 -21.66 3.99 45.57
N SER A 132 -21.19 5.24 45.32
CA SER A 132 -20.31 6.09 46.14
C SER A 132 -18.82 6.00 45.93
N SER A 133 -18.31 7.05 45.60
CA SER A 133 -17.65 8.25 46.12
C SER A 133 -16.23 8.44 45.55
N GLU A 134 -16.10 9.59 44.93
CA GLU A 134 -15.19 10.71 45.21
C GLU A 134 -13.70 10.37 45.53
N GLU A 135 -12.83 10.96 44.77
CA GLU A 135 -11.91 12.09 44.98
C GLU A 135 -10.81 12.05 43.91
N GLU A 136 -10.74 13.05 43.06
CA GLU A 136 -9.89 14.25 43.13
C GLU A 136 -8.38 14.02 43.28
N SER A 137 -7.63 14.48 42.33
CA SER A 137 -6.54 15.47 42.36
C SER A 137 -5.56 15.22 41.22
N GLU A 138 -5.50 16.20 40.38
CA GLU A 138 -4.47 17.23 40.19
C GLU A 138 -3.12 16.75 39.64
N GLU A 139 -2.86 17.32 38.47
CA GLU A 139 -1.82 18.28 38.12
C GLU A 139 -0.38 17.78 38.07
N SER A 140 0.19 17.85 36.91
CA SER A 140 1.29 18.77 36.64
C SER A 140 1.82 18.63 35.22
N GLU A 141 1.76 19.76 34.57
CA GLU A 141 2.62 20.32 33.55
C GLU A 141 4.12 19.99 33.77
N GLU A 142 4.81 19.81 32.65
CA GLU A 142 6.08 20.47 32.38
C GLU A 142 6.52 20.20 30.93
N GLU A 143 6.39 21.22 30.09
CA GLU A 143 7.39 21.57 29.11
C GLU A 143 8.55 22.28 29.81
N PRO A 144 9.76 22.21 29.30
CA PRO A 144 10.28 23.27 28.46
C PRO A 144 11.23 22.81 27.35
N ALA A 145 11.12 23.46 26.20
CA ALA A 145 11.90 24.61 25.71
C ALA A 145 13.35 24.31 25.24
N GLU A 146 13.52 24.60 23.96
CA GLU A 146 14.63 25.31 23.30
C GLU A 146 16.09 24.88 23.61
N GLU A 147 16.81 24.60 22.53
CA GLU A 147 17.98 25.41 22.22
C GLU A 147 18.43 25.21 20.76
N THR A 148 18.43 26.32 20.11
CA THR A 148 19.12 26.66 18.86
C THR A 148 20.63 26.66 19.11
N GLU A 149 21.41 26.09 18.19
CA GLU A 149 22.74 26.65 17.90
C GLU A 149 23.09 26.50 16.42
N GLU A 150 23.15 27.64 15.80
CA GLU A 150 23.92 27.93 14.59
C GLU A 150 25.40 27.77 14.90
N GLU A 151 26.15 27.17 14.02
CA GLU A 151 27.54 27.64 13.77
C GLU A 151 27.96 27.34 12.33
N GLU A 152 28.00 28.42 11.62
CA GLU A 152 28.82 28.80 10.53
C GLU A 152 30.31 28.49 10.81
N THR A 153 31.05 28.06 9.83
CA THR A 153 32.32 28.56 9.38
C THR A 153 33.07 27.62 8.45
N SER A 154 33.41 28.03 7.40
CA SER A 154 34.55 28.37 6.52
C SER A 154 34.71 27.45 5.34
#